data_1c4ba1c821148ff4072da40a84b7a25e
#
_entry.id   1c4ba1c821148ff4072da40a84b7a25e
#
_cell.length_a   1.000
_cell.length_b   1.000
_cell.length_c   1.000
_cell.angle_alpha   90.00
_cell.angle_beta   90.00
_cell.angle_gamma   90.00
#
_symmetry.space_group_name_H-M   'P 1'
#
loop_
_entity.id
_entity.type
_entity.pdbx_description
1 polymer ?
#
loop_
_entity_poly.entity_id
_entity_poly.type
_entity_poly.pdbx_seq_one_letter_code
_entity_poly.pdbx_strand_id
1 'polypeptide(L)'
;LNQLYLQELDQPVIDKARAENDEDARRLTSFVCIDRLTEVDLNLQPLALQRGDALLLCSDGISGVLTPPELLEAMTAPPDDGVKLLERMVMEKSVPGQDNYTGILIACQ
;
A
#
# COMPACT_ATOMS: atom_id res chain seq x y z
N LEU A 1 -8.04 -1.50 -1.02
CA LEU A 1 -8.91 -1.78 -2.18
C LEU A 1 -9.98 -0.70 -2.32
N ASN A 2 -10.32 -0.41 -3.56
CA ASN A 2 -11.38 0.49 -3.92
C ASN A 2 -12.74 -0.06 -3.47
N GLN A 3 -13.60 0.75 -2.85
CA GLN A 3 -14.90 0.34 -2.33
C GLN A 3 -15.84 -0.18 -3.44
N LEU A 4 -15.81 0.46 -4.61
CA LEU A 4 -16.59 -0.01 -5.76
C LEU A 4 -16.19 -1.43 -6.16
N TYR A 5 -14.90 -1.71 -6.15
CA TYR A 5 -14.36 -3.01 -6.46
C TYR A 5 -14.77 -4.09 -5.43
N LEU A 6 -14.80 -3.75 -4.14
CA LEU A 6 -15.29 -4.64 -3.10
C LEU A 6 -16.78 -4.95 -3.26
N GLN A 7 -17.57 -3.96 -3.66
CA GLN A 7 -19.00 -4.16 -3.96
C GLN A 7 -19.21 -5.12 -5.13
N GLU A 8 -18.36 -5.04 -6.15
CA GLU A 8 -18.42 -5.97 -7.29
C GLU A 8 -18.03 -7.40 -6.88
N LEU A 9 -17.09 -7.56 -5.94
CA LEU A 9 -16.72 -8.87 -5.40
C LEU A 9 -17.85 -9.56 -4.63
N ASP A 10 -18.68 -8.79 -3.92
CA ASP A 10 -19.85 -9.30 -3.19
C ASP A 10 -20.99 -9.73 -4.12
N GLN A 11 -20.95 -9.33 -5.38
CA GLN A 11 -21.88 -9.74 -6.41
C GLN A 11 -21.27 -10.91 -7.21
N PRO A 12 -22.04 -11.99 -7.51
CA PRO A 12 -21.50 -13.16 -8.20
C PRO A 12 -21.21 -12.92 -9.70
N VAL A 13 -20.80 -11.72 -10.06
CA VAL A 13 -20.54 -11.29 -11.44
C VAL A 13 -19.05 -11.39 -11.79
N ILE A 14 -18.17 -11.26 -10.80
CA ILE A 14 -16.71 -11.26 -11.00
C ILE A 14 -16.09 -12.28 -10.04
N ASP A 15 -15.28 -13.21 -10.58
CA ASP A 15 -14.46 -14.08 -9.76
C ASP A 15 -13.18 -13.37 -9.26
N LYS A 16 -12.49 -13.97 -8.28
CA LYS A 16 -11.31 -13.38 -7.66
C LYS A 16 -10.19 -13.10 -8.68
N ALA A 17 -9.92 -14.02 -9.59
CA ALA A 17 -8.86 -13.86 -10.58
C ALA A 17 -9.17 -12.73 -11.56
N ARG A 18 -10.42 -12.60 -11.97
CA ARG A 18 -10.88 -11.50 -12.83
C ARG A 18 -10.81 -10.17 -12.08
N ALA A 19 -11.20 -10.16 -10.82
CA ALA A 19 -11.16 -8.99 -9.96
C ALA A 19 -9.72 -8.45 -9.79
N GLU A 20 -8.73 -9.32 -9.61
CA GLU A 20 -7.32 -8.93 -9.48
C GLU A 20 -6.74 -8.30 -10.74
N ASN A 21 -7.30 -8.60 -11.90
CA ASN A 21 -6.87 -8.08 -13.20
C ASN A 21 -7.76 -6.94 -13.73
N ASP A 22 -8.81 -6.57 -13.01
CA ASP A 22 -9.72 -5.51 -13.42
C ASP A 22 -9.07 -4.13 -13.26
N GLU A 23 -9.19 -3.29 -14.29
CA GLU A 23 -8.69 -1.91 -14.23
C GLU A 23 -9.37 -1.10 -13.12
N ASP A 24 -10.63 -1.37 -12.83
CA ASP A 24 -11.39 -0.69 -11.79
C ASP A 24 -10.86 -0.99 -10.37
N ALA A 25 -10.14 -2.10 -10.18
CA ALA A 25 -9.50 -2.43 -8.91
C ALA A 25 -8.48 -1.37 -8.45
N ARG A 26 -7.95 -0.59 -9.39
CA ARG A 26 -6.95 0.45 -9.14
C ARG A 26 -7.52 1.86 -9.03
N ARG A 27 -8.82 2.02 -9.29
CA ARG A 27 -9.49 3.32 -9.25
C ARG A 27 -9.84 3.70 -7.82
N LEU A 28 -9.61 4.95 -7.49
CA LEU A 28 -9.99 5.51 -6.18
C LEU A 28 -11.43 5.99 -6.22
N THR A 29 -12.18 5.70 -5.15
CA THR A 29 -13.54 6.21 -4.93
C THR A 29 -13.57 7.45 -4.06
N SER A 30 -12.50 7.67 -3.28
CA SER A 30 -12.31 8.85 -2.44
C SER A 30 -10.91 9.40 -2.63
N PHE A 31 -10.79 10.68 -2.89
CA PHE A 31 -9.52 11.36 -3.13
C PHE A 31 -9.62 12.85 -2.82
N VAL A 32 -8.48 13.52 -2.69
CA VAL A 32 -8.43 14.97 -2.47
C VAL A 32 -9.07 15.71 -3.65
N CYS A 33 -9.86 16.74 -3.35
CA CYS A 33 -10.63 17.53 -4.32
C CYS A 33 -11.84 16.82 -4.96
N ILE A 34 -12.28 15.71 -4.42
CA ILE A 34 -13.59 15.17 -4.79
C ILE A 34 -14.71 16.05 -4.21
N ASP A 35 -15.78 16.29 -4.97
CA ASP A 35 -16.87 17.17 -4.55
C ASP A 35 -17.52 16.74 -3.22
N ARG A 36 -17.64 15.45 -3.02
CA ARG A 36 -18.22 14.89 -1.80
C ARG A 36 -17.45 13.63 -1.37
N LEU A 37 -16.88 13.69 -0.20
CA LEU A 37 -16.23 12.56 0.42
C LEU A 37 -17.28 11.70 1.13
N THR A 38 -17.61 10.55 0.54
CA THR A 38 -18.63 9.63 1.05
C THR A 38 -18.05 8.44 1.79
N GLU A 39 -16.78 8.13 1.53
CA GLU A 39 -16.11 6.94 2.05
C GLU A 39 -14.80 7.33 2.70
N VAL A 40 -14.69 7.11 3.99
CA VAL A 40 -13.48 7.32 4.79
C VAL A 40 -13.26 6.09 5.63
N ASP A 41 -12.10 5.49 5.49
CA ASP A 41 -11.69 4.37 6.33
C ASP A 41 -10.96 4.93 7.55
N LEU A 42 -11.53 4.70 8.72
CA LEU A 42 -11.01 5.21 9.99
C LEU A 42 -10.71 4.06 10.94
N ASN A 43 -9.56 4.14 11.57
CA ASN A 43 -9.23 3.26 12.69
C ASN A 43 -9.93 3.77 13.94
N LEU A 44 -11.03 3.12 14.30
CA LEU A 44 -11.84 3.50 15.48
C LEU A 44 -11.20 3.06 16.80
N GLN A 45 -10.29 2.08 16.76
CA GLN A 45 -9.58 1.59 17.94
C GLN A 45 -8.06 1.77 17.73
N PRO A 46 -7.33 2.23 18.75
CA PRO A 46 -5.90 2.32 18.67
C PRO A 46 -5.25 0.95 18.43
N LEU A 47 -4.26 0.91 17.56
CA LEU A 47 -3.40 -0.25 17.39
C LEU A 47 -2.28 -0.22 18.43
N ALA A 48 -2.25 -1.21 19.30
CA ALA A 48 -1.17 -1.32 20.29
C ALA A 48 0.08 -1.86 19.62
N LEU A 49 1.13 -1.04 19.57
CA LEU A 49 2.43 -1.42 19.05
C LEU A 49 3.32 -1.95 20.17
N GLN A 50 4.06 -3.00 19.88
CA GLN A 50 5.01 -3.62 20.78
C GLN A 50 6.44 -3.37 20.31
N ARG A 51 7.40 -3.56 21.23
CA ARG A 51 8.80 -3.49 20.87
C ARG A 51 9.13 -4.51 19.77
N GLY A 52 9.79 -4.05 18.72
CA GLY A 52 10.09 -4.84 17.55
C GLY A 52 9.10 -4.73 16.41
N ASP A 53 7.94 -4.13 16.65
CA ASP A 53 6.99 -3.83 15.58
C ASP A 53 7.50 -2.70 14.70
N ALA A 54 7.11 -2.74 13.44
CA ALA A 54 7.42 -1.69 12.49
C ALA A 54 6.18 -1.32 11.68
N LEU A 55 6.08 -0.04 11.34
CA LEU A 55 5.05 0.50 10.46
C LEU A 55 5.72 1.13 9.25
N LEU A 56 5.17 0.86 8.09
CA LEU A 56 5.55 1.52 6.85
C LEU A 56 4.35 2.29 6.30
N LEU A 57 4.52 3.61 6.16
CA LEU A 57 3.60 4.46 5.41
C LEU A 57 4.27 4.77 4.09
N CYS A 58 3.63 4.44 2.98
CA CYS A 58 4.24 4.67 1.68
C CYS A 58 3.20 4.99 0.60
N SER A 59 3.67 5.65 -0.45
CA SER A 59 2.89 5.82 -1.67
C SER A 59 2.89 4.54 -2.51
N ASP A 60 2.02 4.49 -3.51
CA ASP A 60 1.92 3.38 -4.46
C ASP A 60 3.17 3.18 -5.31
N GLY A 61 4.01 4.21 -5.44
CA GLY A 61 5.33 4.07 -6.05
C GLY A 61 6.26 3.09 -5.33
N ILE A 62 5.95 2.74 -4.08
CA ILE A 62 6.62 1.67 -3.31
C ILE A 62 5.76 0.41 -3.30
N SER A 63 4.54 0.50 -2.78
CA SER A 63 3.68 -0.68 -2.58
C SER A 63 3.19 -1.32 -3.88
N GLY A 64 3.14 -0.59 -4.96
CA GLY A 64 2.81 -1.11 -6.28
C GLY A 64 3.98 -1.76 -7.02
N VAL A 65 5.20 -1.57 -6.54
CA VAL A 65 6.44 -2.06 -7.15
C VAL A 65 7.05 -3.22 -6.37
N LEU A 66 7.08 -3.10 -5.04
CA LEU A 66 7.68 -4.10 -4.17
C LEU A 66 6.67 -5.14 -3.72
N THR A 67 7.12 -6.39 -3.63
CA THR A 67 6.32 -7.50 -3.11
C THR A 67 6.26 -7.46 -1.57
N PRO A 68 5.25 -8.08 -0.94
CA PRO A 68 5.20 -8.19 0.52
C PRO A 68 6.47 -8.76 1.18
N PRO A 69 7.12 -9.81 0.66
CA PRO A 69 8.39 -10.27 1.21
C PRO A 69 9.52 -9.24 1.14
N GLU A 70 9.60 -8.45 0.07
CA GLU A 70 10.59 -7.38 -0.07
C GLU A 70 10.34 -6.24 0.92
N LEU A 71 9.08 -5.86 1.12
CA LEU A 71 8.70 -4.88 2.13
C LEU A 71 9.05 -5.37 3.54
N LEU A 72 8.77 -6.63 3.84
CA LEU A 72 9.09 -7.23 5.13
C LEU A 72 10.60 -7.24 5.39
N GLU A 73 11.40 -7.57 4.39
CA GLU A 73 12.87 -7.53 4.49
C GLU A 73 13.37 -6.15 4.93
N ALA A 74 12.88 -5.10 4.29
CA ALA A 74 13.23 -3.73 4.64
C ALA A 74 12.75 -3.34 6.06
N MET A 75 11.55 -3.78 6.44
CA MET A 75 10.97 -3.46 7.74
C MET A 75 11.61 -4.20 8.91
N THR A 76 12.28 -5.32 8.66
CA THR A 76 13.01 -6.09 9.68
C THR A 76 14.45 -5.62 9.87
N ALA A 77 14.98 -4.83 8.93
CA ALA A 77 16.28 -4.19 9.08
C ALA A 77 16.23 -3.01 10.07
N PRO A 78 17.36 -2.55 10.62
CA PRO A 78 17.41 -1.28 11.35
C PRO A 78 16.81 -0.14 10.48
N PRO A 79 16.08 0.84 11.05
CA PRO A 79 15.30 1.82 10.26
C PRO A 79 16.11 2.55 9.19
N ASP A 80 17.32 2.99 9.52
CA ASP A 80 18.18 3.70 8.56
C ASP A 80 18.60 2.80 7.38
N ASP A 81 18.86 1.54 7.65
CA ASP A 81 19.18 0.56 6.61
C ASP A 81 17.94 0.14 5.84
N GLY A 82 16.81 0.04 6.50
CA GLY A 82 15.53 -0.33 5.91
C GLY A 82 15.07 0.67 4.84
N VAL A 83 15.16 1.98 5.11
CA VAL A 83 14.79 3.00 4.13
C VAL A 83 15.72 3.01 2.92
N LYS A 84 17.02 2.79 3.13
CA LYS A 84 17.99 2.67 2.03
C LYS A 84 17.74 1.41 1.19
N LEU A 85 17.35 0.32 1.84
CA LEU A 85 17.00 -0.92 1.15
C LEU A 85 15.73 -0.75 0.30
N LEU A 86 14.70 -0.08 0.83
CA LEU A 86 13.49 0.24 0.07
C LEU A 86 13.82 1.05 -1.19
N GLU A 87 14.60 2.12 -1.05
CA GLU A 87 15.01 2.96 -2.17
C GLU A 87 15.76 2.13 -3.23
N ARG A 88 16.74 1.35 -2.81
CA ARG A 88 17.53 0.51 -3.72
C ARG A 88 16.67 -0.49 -4.46
N MET A 89 15.76 -1.19 -3.77
CA MET A 89 14.88 -2.17 -4.39
C MET A 89 13.92 -1.54 -5.42
N VAL A 90 13.37 -0.37 -5.11
CA VAL A 90 12.51 0.36 -6.06
C VAL A 90 13.31 0.76 -7.30
N MET A 91 14.50 1.30 -7.12
CA MET A 91 15.36 1.72 -8.24
C MET A 91 15.84 0.55 -9.09
N GLU A 92 16.19 -0.58 -8.48
CA GLU A 92 16.62 -1.78 -9.19
C GLU A 92 15.52 -2.39 -10.07
N LYS A 93 14.26 -2.24 -9.69
CA LYS A 93 13.14 -2.76 -10.49
C LYS A 93 12.89 -1.99 -11.77
N SER A 94 13.21 -0.70 -11.82
CA SER A 94 13.14 0.15 -13.01
C SER A 94 11.90 -0.08 -13.88
N VAL A 95 10.71 -0.15 -13.27
CA VAL A 95 9.47 -0.43 -13.99
C VAL A 95 9.12 0.72 -14.94
N PRO A 96 8.62 0.43 -16.15
CA PRO A 96 8.11 1.45 -17.05
C PRO A 96 6.96 2.24 -16.40
N GLY A 97 7.01 3.58 -16.50
CA GLY A 97 6.01 4.45 -15.89
C GLY A 97 6.12 4.54 -14.37
N GLN A 98 7.30 4.29 -13.81
CA GLN A 98 7.57 4.43 -12.39
C GLN A 98 7.12 5.81 -11.90
N ASP A 99 6.22 5.81 -10.91
CA ASP A 99 5.77 7.02 -10.24
C ASP A 99 6.80 7.49 -9.19
N ASN A 100 6.65 8.70 -8.74
CA ASN A 100 7.37 9.20 -7.58
C ASN A 100 7.06 8.30 -6.38
N TYR A 101 8.04 8.12 -5.52
CA TYR A 101 7.85 7.27 -4.34
C TYR A 101 8.26 8.00 -3.06
N THR A 102 7.49 7.79 -2.04
CA THR A 102 7.73 8.33 -0.70
C THR A 102 7.38 7.27 0.32
N GLY A 103 8.19 7.15 1.35
CA GLY A 103 7.93 6.22 2.44
C GLY A 103 8.49 6.72 3.76
N ILE A 104 7.81 6.36 4.84
CA ILE A 104 8.23 6.60 6.21
C ILE A 104 8.21 5.27 6.94
N LEU A 105 9.35 4.86 7.45
CA LEU A 105 9.49 3.66 8.26
C LEU A 105 9.59 4.04 9.74
N ILE A 106 8.68 3.50 10.53
CA ILE A 106 8.61 3.71 11.98
C ILE A 106 8.92 2.39 12.66
N ALA A 107 9.93 2.36 13.51
CA ALA A 107 10.27 1.18 14.30
C ALA A 107 10.02 1.43 15.78
N CYS A 108 9.38 0.48 16.45
CA CYS A 108 9.13 0.52 17.89
C CYS A 108 10.31 -0.09 18.64
N GLN A 109 11.00 0.75 19.38
CA GLN A 109 12.17 0.35 20.18
C GLN A 109 11.83 0.17 21.66
#